data_d0f4f9e718101432384bd87f34e29367
#
_entry.id   d0f4f9e718101432384bd87f34e29367
#
_cell.length_a   1.000
_cell.length_b   1.000
_cell.length_c   1.000
_cell.angle_alpha   90.00
_cell.angle_beta   90.00
_cell.angle_gamma   90.00
#
_symmetry.space_group_name_H-M   'P 1'
#
loop_
_entity.id
_entity.type
_entity.pdbx_description
1 polymer ?
#
loop_
_entity_poly.entity_id
_entity_poly.type
_entity_poly.pdbx_seq_one_letter_code
_entity_poly.pdbx_strand_id
1 'polypeptide(L)'
;YYNNVWATTSWDYDTLVDFQASDRNPLLSNYTSSYADLCTEPLGHYQNFTDIQLGGGLLNGDYNSAFYGLYSAPGTIQSNYGYSEMDKFNVNLSGAMSMRNHEIEVGCQYDQRNSRSYGVNGYRMWYLMRNLANFHIQQLDIQNPEVVSYDGFVDTIRYYRRYDEASQYQFDKNLREALGLSVDGLDWINIESYDFNDNTIQYYDRDGVMHTATLNEGFDISMFTPDELTQDGNSYVSYYGYDYQGNKIKGQPTFEDFFTEVDENGNYTRPVGSFQPIYMAGYIQDKFAFKDLIFNVGVRVD
;
A
#
# COMPACT_ATOMS: atom_id res chain seq x y z
N TYR A 1 -18.03 23.29 32.91
CA TYR A 1 -17.06 24.34 33.26
C TYR A 1 -16.59 24.06 34.69
N TYR A 2 -15.36 23.63 34.87
CA TYR A 2 -14.82 23.27 36.19
C TYR A 2 -13.54 24.08 36.44
N ASN A 3 -13.47 24.78 37.53
CA ASN A 3 -12.34 25.65 37.91
C ASN A 3 -11.89 26.65 36.83
N ASN A 4 -12.84 27.27 36.14
CA ASN A 4 -12.59 28.18 35.01
C ASN A 4 -11.82 27.57 33.82
N VAL A 5 -11.86 26.25 33.71
CA VAL A 5 -11.29 25.52 32.60
C VAL A 5 -12.40 24.67 31.97
N TRP A 6 -12.47 24.69 30.65
CA TRP A 6 -13.33 23.76 29.93
C TRP A 6 -12.78 22.35 30.11
N ALA A 7 -13.59 21.48 30.69
CA ALA A 7 -13.28 20.07 30.82
C ALA A 7 -14.27 19.25 30.00
N THR A 8 -13.75 18.33 29.21
CA THR A 8 -14.55 17.37 28.49
C THR A 8 -15.18 16.41 29.50
N THR A 9 -16.50 16.42 29.61
CA THR A 9 -17.25 15.56 30.54
C THR A 9 -17.81 14.31 29.87
N SER A 10 -17.93 14.33 28.56
CA SER A 10 -18.34 13.19 27.74
C SER A 10 -17.77 13.31 26.35
N TRP A 11 -17.62 12.19 25.69
CA TRP A 11 -17.24 12.12 24.28
C TRP A 11 -18.43 11.55 23.51
N ASP A 12 -18.87 12.25 22.46
CA ASP A 12 -19.68 11.64 21.44
C ASP A 12 -18.77 11.03 20.40
N TYR A 13 -18.91 9.74 20.23
CA TYR A 13 -18.21 9.00 19.19
C TYR A 13 -19.17 8.77 18.02
N ASP A 14 -18.61 8.72 16.83
CA ASP A 14 -19.37 8.20 15.70
C ASP A 14 -19.75 6.76 16.02
N THR A 15 -21.04 6.53 16.27
CA THR A 15 -21.56 5.20 16.58
C THR A 15 -21.77 4.47 15.28
N LEU A 16 -21.22 3.28 15.16
CA LEU A 16 -21.54 2.40 14.04
C LEU A 16 -22.97 1.89 14.24
N VAL A 17 -23.90 2.40 13.44
CA VAL A 17 -25.34 2.12 13.59
C VAL A 17 -25.74 0.88 12.78
N ASP A 18 -25.03 0.59 11.70
CA ASP A 18 -25.33 -0.52 10.80
C ASP A 18 -24.13 -0.94 9.97
N PHE A 19 -24.02 -2.23 9.72
CA PHE A 19 -23.03 -2.82 8.83
C PHE A 19 -23.69 -3.13 7.49
N GLN A 20 -23.52 -2.24 6.53
CA GLN A 20 -24.13 -2.44 5.21
C GLN A 20 -23.35 -3.50 4.41
N ALA A 21 -24.08 -4.49 3.94
CA ALA A 21 -23.52 -5.51 3.06
C ALA A 21 -23.12 -4.90 1.70
N SER A 22 -21.92 -5.25 1.25
CA SER A 22 -21.44 -4.86 -0.08
C SER A 22 -21.94 -5.83 -1.14
N ASP A 23 -22.37 -5.32 -2.27
CA ASP A 23 -22.83 -6.13 -3.44
C ASP A 23 -21.66 -6.81 -4.17
N ARG A 24 -20.41 -6.44 -3.88
CA ARG A 24 -19.21 -6.98 -4.55
C ARG A 24 -18.99 -8.47 -4.27
N ASN A 25 -19.21 -8.87 -3.05
CA ASN A 25 -19.20 -10.26 -2.64
C ASN A 25 -20.32 -10.48 -1.62
N PRO A 26 -21.57 -10.73 -2.07
CA PRO A 26 -22.73 -10.83 -1.20
C PRO A 26 -22.61 -11.91 -0.13
N LEU A 27 -21.94 -13.02 -0.43
CA LEU A 27 -21.77 -14.12 0.53
C LEU A 27 -20.84 -13.69 1.68
N LEU A 28 -19.72 -13.07 1.35
CA LEU A 28 -18.77 -12.57 2.35
C LEU A 28 -19.37 -11.42 3.15
N SER A 29 -20.03 -10.49 2.48
CA SER A 29 -20.67 -9.34 3.12
C SER A 29 -21.76 -9.75 4.09
N ASN A 30 -22.62 -10.66 3.70
CA ASN A 30 -23.68 -11.18 4.58
C ASN A 30 -23.09 -11.89 5.80
N TYR A 31 -22.03 -12.67 5.58
CA TYR A 31 -21.35 -13.36 6.67
C TYR A 31 -20.69 -12.36 7.64
N THR A 32 -20.01 -11.36 7.12
CA THR A 32 -19.35 -10.30 7.91
C THR A 32 -20.38 -9.46 8.68
N SER A 33 -21.49 -9.09 8.05
CA SER A 33 -22.59 -8.37 8.72
C SER A 33 -23.18 -9.20 9.88
N SER A 34 -23.47 -10.45 9.62
CA SER A 34 -24.00 -11.36 10.67
C SER A 34 -23.00 -11.54 11.82
N TYR A 35 -21.72 -11.57 11.54
CA TYR A 35 -20.69 -11.63 12.58
C TYR A 35 -20.59 -10.32 13.38
N ALA A 36 -20.63 -9.18 12.73
CA ALA A 36 -20.63 -7.89 13.40
C ALA A 36 -21.83 -7.73 14.34
N ASP A 37 -23.01 -8.14 13.90
CA ASP A 37 -24.22 -8.15 14.73
C ASP A 37 -24.06 -9.03 15.98
N LEU A 38 -23.47 -10.21 15.83
CA LEU A 38 -23.20 -11.12 16.95
C LEU A 38 -22.15 -10.59 17.92
N CYS A 39 -21.16 -9.84 17.43
CA CYS A 39 -20.09 -9.30 18.26
C CYS A 39 -20.46 -8.02 18.99
N THR A 40 -21.49 -7.30 18.54
CA THR A 40 -21.96 -6.08 19.20
C THR A 40 -22.89 -6.35 20.38
N GLU A 41 -23.52 -7.52 20.44
CA GLU A 41 -24.38 -7.93 21.54
C GLU A 41 -23.64 -8.90 22.50
N PRO A 42 -23.73 -8.74 23.81
CA PRO A 42 -24.45 -7.72 24.62
C PRO A 42 -23.56 -6.53 25.02
N LEU A 43 -22.39 -6.36 24.41
CA LEU A 43 -21.37 -5.40 24.84
C LEU A 43 -21.67 -3.94 24.44
N GLY A 44 -22.77 -3.71 23.77
CA GLY A 44 -23.13 -2.40 23.25
C GLY A 44 -22.45 -2.10 21.90
N HIS A 45 -22.80 -0.97 21.34
CA HIS A 45 -22.28 -0.57 20.05
C HIS A 45 -20.79 -0.18 20.12
N TYR A 46 -20.05 -0.51 19.09
CA TYR A 46 -18.71 0.00 18.91
C TYR A 46 -18.72 1.52 18.77
N GLN A 47 -17.81 2.18 19.43
CA GLN A 47 -17.77 3.65 19.45
C GLN A 47 -16.78 4.22 18.43
N ASN A 48 -15.81 3.42 18.04
CA ASN A 48 -14.78 3.82 17.07
C ASN A 48 -14.20 2.59 16.33
N PHE A 49 -13.38 2.84 15.32
CA PHE A 49 -12.75 1.79 14.52
C PHE A 49 -11.84 0.86 15.35
N THR A 50 -11.16 1.39 16.34
CA THR A 50 -10.30 0.57 17.21
C THR A 50 -11.13 -0.42 18.02
N ASP A 51 -12.27 0.00 18.53
CA ASP A 51 -13.16 -0.87 19.29
C ASP A 51 -13.71 -2.01 18.40
N ILE A 52 -14.03 -1.71 17.14
CA ILE A 52 -14.44 -2.72 16.16
C ILE A 52 -13.33 -3.77 15.98
N GLN A 53 -12.11 -3.33 15.76
CA GLN A 53 -10.97 -4.23 15.56
C GLN A 53 -10.64 -5.05 16.80
N LEU A 54 -10.64 -4.43 17.98
CA LEU A 54 -10.40 -5.12 19.26
C LEU A 54 -11.53 -6.09 19.62
N GLY A 55 -12.76 -5.77 19.24
CA GLY A 55 -13.91 -6.64 19.40
C GLY A 55 -14.00 -7.79 18.41
N GLY A 56 -13.06 -7.87 17.46
CA GLY A 56 -13.01 -8.90 16.42
C GLY A 56 -13.91 -8.58 15.22
N GLY A 57 -14.45 -7.36 15.15
CA GLY A 57 -15.16 -6.87 13.98
C GLY A 57 -14.21 -6.53 12.83
N LEU A 58 -14.78 -6.35 11.66
CA LEU A 58 -14.05 -6.03 10.43
C LEU A 58 -14.38 -4.63 9.97
N LEU A 59 -13.36 -3.91 9.57
CA LEU A 59 -13.50 -2.69 8.79
C LEU A 59 -13.54 -3.04 7.31
N ASN A 60 -14.09 -2.13 6.50
CA ASN A 60 -14.06 -2.29 5.05
C ASN A 60 -12.60 -2.37 4.57
N GLY A 61 -12.27 -3.41 3.84
CA GLY A 61 -10.90 -3.73 3.44
C GLY A 61 -10.12 -4.64 4.39
N ASP A 62 -10.63 -4.94 5.59
CA ASP A 62 -9.97 -5.87 6.49
C ASP A 62 -10.18 -7.34 6.09
N TYR A 63 -9.17 -8.16 6.32
CA TYR A 63 -9.21 -9.59 6.10
C TYR A 63 -9.54 -10.34 7.40
N ASN A 64 -10.57 -11.17 7.37
CA ASN A 64 -10.93 -12.00 8.52
C ASN A 64 -10.22 -13.36 8.48
N SER A 65 -9.02 -13.42 9.04
CA SER A 65 -8.25 -14.67 9.13
C SER A 65 -8.87 -15.69 10.09
N ALA A 66 -9.62 -15.26 11.10
CA ALA A 66 -10.19 -16.16 12.08
C ALA A 66 -11.28 -17.08 11.50
N PHE A 67 -12.08 -16.56 10.57
CA PHE A 67 -13.13 -17.34 9.90
C PHE A 67 -12.64 -18.16 8.72
N TYR A 68 -11.67 -17.62 7.99
CA TYR A 68 -11.19 -18.22 6.74
C TYR A 68 -9.89 -18.98 6.89
N GLY A 69 -9.23 -18.90 8.05
CA GLY A 69 -7.99 -19.60 8.31
C GLY A 69 -8.13 -21.13 8.39
N LEU A 70 -9.31 -21.65 8.76
CA LEU A 70 -9.59 -23.09 8.82
C LEU A 70 -9.96 -23.69 7.46
N TYR A 71 -10.52 -22.88 6.58
CA TYR A 71 -10.96 -23.31 5.26
C TYR A 71 -10.52 -22.22 4.28
N SER A 72 -9.88 -22.58 3.18
CA SER A 72 -9.69 -21.66 2.06
C SER A 72 -11.06 -21.31 1.50
N ALA A 73 -11.77 -20.43 2.16
CA ALA A 73 -13.19 -20.20 1.92
C ALA A 73 -13.42 -19.71 0.49
N PRO A 74 -14.35 -20.30 -0.24
CA PRO A 74 -14.83 -19.76 -1.50
C PRO A 74 -15.32 -18.33 -1.28
N GLY A 75 -14.89 -17.41 -2.13
CA GLY A 75 -15.27 -16.00 -2.02
C GLY A 75 -14.27 -15.13 -1.25
N THR A 76 -13.18 -15.69 -0.75
CA THR A 76 -12.07 -14.88 -0.24
C THR A 76 -11.53 -14.00 -1.36
N ILE A 77 -11.48 -12.69 -1.10
CA ILE A 77 -10.95 -11.74 -2.06
C ILE A 77 -9.44 -11.97 -2.19
N GLN A 78 -8.96 -12.06 -3.42
CA GLN A 78 -7.51 -12.05 -3.68
C GLN A 78 -6.97 -10.67 -3.29
N SER A 79 -6.12 -10.65 -2.27
CA SER A 79 -5.63 -9.39 -1.69
C SER A 79 -4.46 -8.79 -2.45
N ASN A 80 -3.75 -9.59 -3.22
CA ASN A 80 -2.51 -9.19 -3.88
C ASN A 80 -2.63 -9.26 -5.41
N TYR A 81 -2.14 -8.22 -6.05
CA TYR A 81 -1.85 -8.20 -7.46
C TYR A 81 -0.34 -8.05 -7.65
N GLY A 82 0.24 -8.78 -8.58
CA GLY A 82 1.66 -8.64 -8.84
C GLY A 82 2.09 -9.39 -10.09
N TYR A 83 3.25 -9.01 -10.58
CA TYR A 83 3.91 -9.66 -11.69
C TYR A 83 5.42 -9.59 -11.51
N SER A 84 6.12 -10.53 -12.14
CA SER A 84 7.57 -10.57 -12.17
C SER A 84 8.08 -10.92 -13.55
N GLU A 85 9.22 -10.35 -13.90
CA GLU A 85 9.92 -10.63 -15.13
C GLU A 85 11.34 -11.08 -14.83
N MET A 86 11.82 -12.02 -15.62
CA MET A 86 13.22 -12.44 -15.59
C MET A 86 13.75 -12.56 -17.02
N ASP A 87 14.70 -11.70 -17.35
CA ASP A 87 15.47 -11.82 -18.58
C ASP A 87 16.78 -12.55 -18.29
N LYS A 88 17.13 -13.51 -19.09
CA LYS A 88 18.40 -14.23 -18.98
C LYS A 88 19.19 -14.11 -20.27
N PHE A 89 20.43 -13.65 -20.14
CA PHE A 89 21.41 -13.65 -21.20
C PHE A 89 22.53 -14.63 -20.85
N ASN A 90 22.77 -15.61 -21.72
CA ASN A 90 23.80 -16.63 -21.53
C ASN A 90 24.67 -16.75 -22.79
N VAL A 91 25.98 -16.72 -22.61
CA VAL A 91 26.98 -16.96 -23.65
C VAL A 91 27.89 -18.06 -23.17
N ASN A 92 27.96 -19.15 -23.94
CA ASN A 92 28.92 -20.22 -23.74
C ASN A 92 29.79 -20.30 -24.97
N LEU A 93 31.11 -20.21 -24.78
CA LEU A 93 32.10 -20.39 -25.80
C LEU A 93 33.02 -21.54 -25.40
N SER A 94 33.20 -22.50 -26.29
CA SER A 94 34.18 -23.56 -26.09
C SER A 94 34.90 -23.86 -27.39
N GLY A 95 36.13 -24.28 -27.24
CA GLY A 95 36.97 -24.73 -28.35
C GLY A 95 37.83 -25.89 -27.94
N ALA A 96 37.96 -26.89 -28.79
CA ALA A 96 38.80 -28.06 -28.56
C ALA A 96 39.84 -28.18 -29.66
N MET A 97 41.05 -28.61 -29.28
CA MET A 97 42.18 -28.86 -30.17
C MET A 97 42.82 -30.18 -29.82
N SER A 98 42.99 -31.05 -30.83
CA SER A 98 43.74 -32.30 -30.67
C SER A 98 45.16 -32.17 -31.23
N MET A 99 46.12 -32.49 -30.40
CA MET A 99 47.54 -32.43 -30.79
C MET A 99 48.30 -33.68 -30.26
N ARG A 100 48.63 -34.59 -31.15
CA ARG A 100 49.24 -35.90 -30.78
C ARG A 100 48.41 -36.68 -29.78
N ASN A 101 48.91 -36.81 -28.54
CA ASN A 101 48.25 -37.55 -27.47
C ASN A 101 47.44 -36.65 -26.53
N HIS A 102 47.32 -35.37 -26.84
CA HIS A 102 46.60 -34.38 -26.04
C HIS A 102 45.31 -33.94 -26.75
N GLU A 103 44.26 -33.78 -25.99
CA GLU A 103 42.99 -33.18 -26.38
C GLU A 103 42.72 -32.02 -25.41
N ILE A 104 43.02 -30.81 -25.84
CA ILE A 104 42.90 -29.63 -25.03
C ILE A 104 41.54 -28.98 -25.32
N GLU A 105 40.79 -28.74 -24.30
CA GLU A 105 39.53 -27.99 -24.36
C GLU A 105 39.62 -26.73 -23.50
N VAL A 106 39.18 -25.62 -24.07
CA VAL A 106 39.05 -24.34 -23.35
C VAL A 106 37.64 -23.83 -23.50
N GLY A 107 37.12 -23.19 -22.47
CA GLY A 107 35.82 -22.58 -22.58
C GLY A 107 35.61 -21.46 -21.57
N CYS A 108 34.64 -20.63 -21.89
CA CYS A 108 34.15 -19.62 -20.98
C CYS A 108 32.63 -19.53 -21.03
N GLN A 109 32.09 -19.15 -19.91
CA GLN A 109 30.68 -18.98 -19.73
C GLN A 109 30.40 -17.59 -19.13
N TYR A 110 29.43 -16.91 -19.68
CA TYR A 110 28.87 -15.68 -19.13
C TYR A 110 27.34 -15.87 -18.99
N ASP A 111 26.82 -15.66 -17.80
CA ASP A 111 25.39 -15.75 -17.49
C ASP A 111 25.01 -14.47 -16.74
N GLN A 112 24.10 -13.71 -17.30
CA GLN A 112 23.52 -12.53 -16.66
C GLN A 112 22.02 -12.70 -16.58
N ARG A 113 21.47 -12.49 -15.40
CA ARG A 113 20.03 -12.43 -15.19
C ARG A 113 19.63 -11.02 -14.83
N ASN A 114 18.44 -10.64 -15.23
CA ASN A 114 17.85 -9.37 -14.87
C ASN A 114 16.43 -9.66 -14.37
N SER A 115 16.25 -9.60 -13.06
CA SER A 115 14.98 -9.91 -12.41
C SER A 115 14.33 -8.63 -11.91
N ARG A 116 13.03 -8.50 -12.16
CA ARG A 116 12.18 -7.40 -11.74
C ARG A 116 10.91 -7.96 -11.13
N SER A 117 10.37 -7.26 -10.17
CA SER A 117 9.08 -7.62 -9.56
C SER A 117 8.33 -6.38 -9.13
N TYR A 118 7.00 -6.47 -9.22
CA TYR A 118 6.08 -5.47 -8.73
C TYR A 118 4.88 -6.16 -8.09
N GLY A 119 4.44 -5.68 -6.96
CA GLY A 119 3.29 -6.21 -6.27
C GLY A 119 2.55 -5.14 -5.49
N VAL A 120 1.22 -5.25 -5.45
CA VAL A 120 0.32 -4.35 -4.72
C VAL A 120 -0.58 -5.19 -3.83
N ASN A 121 -0.70 -4.80 -2.58
CA ASN A 121 -1.71 -5.33 -1.69
C ASN A 121 -2.98 -4.47 -1.78
N GLY A 122 -3.79 -4.70 -2.80
CA GLY A 122 -4.98 -3.89 -3.09
C GLY A 122 -6.01 -3.92 -1.97
N TYR A 123 -6.08 -5.02 -1.23
CA TYR A 123 -6.98 -5.14 -0.09
C TYR A 123 -6.66 -4.14 1.03
N ARG A 124 -5.36 -3.98 1.32
CA ARG A 124 -4.90 -3.04 2.34
C ARG A 124 -4.86 -1.59 1.86
N MET A 125 -4.87 -1.34 0.55
CA MET A 125 -4.92 0.02 -0.01
C MET A 125 -6.18 0.76 0.44
N TRP A 126 -7.32 0.07 0.52
CA TRP A 126 -8.56 0.66 1.01
C TRP A 126 -8.43 1.16 2.46
N TYR A 127 -7.82 0.35 3.30
CA TYR A 127 -7.52 0.73 4.69
C TYR A 127 -6.58 1.94 4.75
N LEU A 128 -5.54 1.95 3.90
CA LEU A 128 -4.61 3.07 3.82
C LEU A 128 -5.32 4.37 3.41
N MET A 129 -6.11 4.36 2.35
CA MET A 129 -6.87 5.53 1.88
C MET A 129 -7.71 6.13 3.00
N ARG A 130 -8.41 5.29 3.75
CA ARG A 130 -9.22 5.71 4.88
C ARG A 130 -8.41 6.36 6.00
N ASN A 131 -7.20 5.85 6.26
CA ASN A 131 -6.34 6.40 7.29
C ASN A 131 -5.66 7.71 6.88
N LEU A 132 -5.32 7.86 5.60
CA LEU A 132 -4.64 9.06 5.10
C LEU A 132 -5.61 10.21 4.83
N ALA A 133 -6.80 9.92 4.31
CA ALA A 133 -7.81 10.93 4.09
C ALA A 133 -8.25 11.58 5.41
N ASN A 134 -8.40 12.89 5.40
CA ASN A 134 -8.86 13.70 6.54
C ASN A 134 -7.97 13.66 7.80
N PHE A 135 -6.79 13.03 7.75
CA PHE A 135 -5.94 12.93 8.95
C PHE A 135 -5.60 14.30 9.55
N HIS A 136 -5.35 15.28 8.72
CA HIS A 136 -5.02 16.67 9.07
C HIS A 136 -6.17 17.47 9.70
N ILE A 137 -7.40 16.97 9.63
CA ILE A 137 -8.60 17.61 10.20
C ILE A 137 -9.33 16.75 11.23
N GLN A 138 -8.66 15.75 11.78
CA GLN A 138 -9.26 14.89 12.81
C GLN A 138 -9.50 15.61 14.14
N GLN A 139 -8.69 16.61 14.45
CA GLN A 139 -8.79 17.33 15.70
C GLN A 139 -9.83 18.47 15.64
N LEU A 140 -10.55 18.66 16.75
CA LEU A 140 -11.45 19.78 16.90
C LEU A 140 -10.72 21.01 17.42
N ASP A 141 -11.13 22.20 16.98
CA ASP A 141 -10.68 23.47 17.51
C ASP A 141 -11.42 23.81 18.82
N ILE A 142 -10.96 23.21 19.89
CA ILE A 142 -11.55 23.42 21.22
C ILE A 142 -11.31 24.81 21.80
N GLN A 143 -10.38 25.58 21.21
CA GLN A 143 -10.04 26.91 21.70
C GLN A 143 -10.98 27.99 21.12
N ASN A 144 -11.61 27.73 19.98
CA ASN A 144 -12.48 28.67 19.30
C ASN A 144 -13.88 28.07 19.04
N PRO A 145 -14.64 27.76 20.10
CA PRO A 145 -15.99 27.20 19.94
C PRO A 145 -16.95 28.27 19.41
N GLU A 146 -17.88 27.85 18.57
CA GLU A 146 -19.06 28.64 18.23
C GLU A 146 -20.10 28.46 19.31
N VAL A 147 -20.47 29.56 19.97
CA VAL A 147 -21.49 29.54 21.01
C VAL A 147 -22.79 30.07 20.42
N VAL A 148 -23.79 29.21 20.32
CA VAL A 148 -25.15 29.58 19.92
C VAL A 148 -25.97 29.87 21.17
N SER A 149 -26.48 31.10 21.26
CA SER A 149 -27.30 31.56 22.38
C SER A 149 -28.74 31.79 21.95
N TYR A 150 -29.68 31.35 22.75
CA TYR A 150 -31.10 31.63 22.57
C TYR A 150 -31.62 32.33 23.83
N ASP A 151 -32.29 33.47 23.63
CA ASP A 151 -32.85 34.31 24.70
C ASP A 151 -31.87 34.62 25.88
N GLY A 152 -30.58 34.84 25.50
CA GLY A 152 -29.54 35.17 26.47
C GLY A 152 -28.92 33.97 27.21
N PHE A 153 -29.37 32.79 26.93
CA PHE A 153 -28.79 31.53 27.44
C PHE A 153 -27.98 30.83 26.35
N VAL A 154 -26.88 30.21 26.77
CA VAL A 154 -26.10 29.33 25.90
C VAL A 154 -26.91 28.06 25.67
N ASP A 155 -27.27 27.80 24.42
CA ASP A 155 -28.04 26.63 24.02
C ASP A 155 -27.13 25.53 23.48
N THR A 156 -26.24 25.88 22.58
CA THR A 156 -25.37 24.94 21.88
C THR A 156 -23.96 25.49 21.79
N ILE A 157 -22.96 24.62 21.99
CA ILE A 157 -21.56 24.91 21.72
C ILE A 157 -21.12 23.98 20.61
N ARG A 158 -20.68 24.55 19.48
CA ARG A 158 -20.17 23.81 18.33
C ARG A 158 -18.66 23.93 18.25
N TYR A 159 -17.99 22.83 17.99
CA TYR A 159 -16.56 22.78 17.70
C TYR A 159 -16.38 22.35 16.26
N TYR A 160 -15.66 23.19 15.50
CA TYR A 160 -15.26 22.85 14.14
C TYR A 160 -13.95 22.08 14.14
N ARG A 161 -13.66 21.40 13.04
CA ARG A 161 -12.38 20.74 12.84
C ARG A 161 -11.27 21.75 12.70
N ARG A 162 -10.08 21.42 13.17
CA ARG A 162 -8.89 22.24 13.04
C ARG A 162 -8.02 21.72 11.90
N TYR A 163 -7.65 22.61 10.99
CA TYR A 163 -6.67 22.30 9.95
C TYR A 163 -5.25 22.26 10.53
N ASP A 164 -4.51 21.20 10.22
CA ASP A 164 -3.10 21.00 10.57
C ASP A 164 -2.30 20.61 9.33
N GLU A 165 -1.69 21.61 8.69
CA GLU A 165 -0.92 21.44 7.45
C GLU A 165 0.19 20.40 7.59
N ALA A 166 0.85 20.33 8.75
CA ALA A 166 1.98 19.45 8.97
C ALA A 166 1.61 17.95 8.99
N SER A 167 0.35 17.66 9.27
CA SER A 167 -0.18 16.30 9.31
C SER A 167 -0.95 15.89 8.05
N GLN A 168 -1.00 16.75 7.02
CA GLN A 168 -1.71 16.44 5.79
C GLN A 168 -0.86 15.59 4.85
N TYR A 169 -1.36 14.42 4.51
CA TYR A 169 -0.75 13.50 3.57
C TYR A 169 -0.93 13.94 2.11
N GLN A 170 0.00 13.55 1.25
CA GLN A 170 -0.06 13.89 -0.17
C GLN A 170 -1.26 13.21 -0.85
N PHE A 171 -1.60 11.99 -0.45
CA PHE A 171 -2.82 11.33 -0.90
C PHE A 171 -4.07 12.18 -0.67
N ASP A 172 -4.22 12.77 0.52
CA ASP A 172 -5.38 13.62 0.83
C ASP A 172 -5.40 14.89 -0.04
N LYS A 173 -4.24 15.51 -0.27
CA LYS A 173 -4.12 16.68 -1.16
C LYS A 173 -4.56 16.35 -2.57
N ASN A 174 -4.00 15.28 -3.14
CA ASN A 174 -4.31 14.84 -4.49
C ASN A 174 -5.80 14.45 -4.63
N LEU A 175 -6.35 13.79 -3.62
CA LEU A 175 -7.77 13.42 -3.59
C LEU A 175 -8.68 14.66 -3.57
N ARG A 176 -8.37 15.65 -2.73
CA ARG A 176 -9.13 16.91 -2.68
C ARG A 176 -9.08 17.66 -4.00
N GLU A 177 -7.92 17.77 -4.60
CA GLU A 177 -7.76 18.38 -5.93
C GLU A 177 -8.58 17.66 -6.99
N ALA A 178 -8.53 16.32 -7.02
CA ALA A 178 -9.28 15.51 -7.97
C ALA A 178 -10.80 15.63 -7.78
N LEU A 179 -11.26 15.90 -6.56
CA LEU A 179 -12.68 16.13 -6.23
C LEU A 179 -13.08 17.60 -6.40
N GLY A 180 -12.15 18.50 -6.72
CA GLY A 180 -12.40 19.95 -6.82
C GLY A 180 -12.66 20.62 -5.46
N LEU A 181 -12.18 20.01 -4.38
CA LEU A 181 -12.27 20.57 -3.03
C LEU A 181 -11.02 21.42 -2.71
N SER A 182 -11.16 22.34 -1.74
CA SER A 182 -9.99 23.07 -1.25
C SER A 182 -9.03 22.14 -0.53
N VAL A 183 -7.73 22.24 -0.84
CA VAL A 183 -6.69 21.41 -0.23
C VAL A 183 -6.60 21.67 1.28
N ASP A 184 -6.77 22.92 1.70
CA ASP A 184 -6.79 23.37 3.09
C ASP A 184 -8.21 23.42 3.68
N GLY A 185 -9.19 22.82 3.00
CA GLY A 185 -10.57 22.77 3.42
C GLY A 185 -10.81 21.87 4.63
N LEU A 186 -11.95 22.10 5.29
CA LEU A 186 -12.39 21.29 6.42
C LEU A 186 -13.43 20.23 6.04
N ASP A 187 -13.64 20.03 4.74
CA ASP A 187 -14.58 19.04 4.23
C ASP A 187 -14.12 17.64 4.57
N TRP A 188 -15.00 16.85 5.17
CA TRP A 188 -14.70 15.48 5.54
C TRP A 188 -15.09 14.52 4.43
N ILE A 189 -14.09 13.92 3.77
CA ILE A 189 -14.29 12.98 2.67
C ILE A 189 -14.61 11.60 3.26
N ASN A 190 -15.74 11.01 2.86
CA ASN A 190 -16.13 9.68 3.28
C ASN A 190 -15.66 8.63 2.27
N ILE A 191 -14.46 8.08 2.46
CA ILE A 191 -13.88 7.04 1.58
C ILE A 191 -14.81 5.83 1.45
N GLU A 192 -15.52 5.46 2.52
CA GLU A 192 -16.42 4.31 2.52
C GLU A 192 -17.63 4.46 1.60
N SER A 193 -17.99 5.69 1.26
CA SER A 193 -19.13 5.99 0.39
C SER A 193 -18.82 5.88 -1.11
N TYR A 194 -17.59 5.51 -1.48
CA TYR A 194 -17.20 5.48 -2.88
C TYR A 194 -17.96 4.43 -3.68
N ASP A 195 -18.70 4.89 -4.70
CA ASP A 195 -19.38 4.03 -5.66
C ASP A 195 -18.50 3.82 -6.90
N PHE A 196 -18.16 2.55 -7.15
CA PHE A 196 -17.31 2.17 -8.27
C PHE A 196 -18.02 2.10 -9.63
N ASN A 197 -19.34 2.28 -9.65
CA ASN A 197 -20.10 2.26 -10.90
C ASN A 197 -20.06 3.62 -11.58
N ASP A 198 -20.13 4.68 -10.81
CA ASP A 198 -20.15 6.04 -11.31
C ASP A 198 -19.01 6.93 -10.77
N ASN A 199 -18.10 6.33 -9.98
CA ASN A 199 -16.97 7.00 -9.35
C ASN A 199 -17.39 8.17 -8.45
N THR A 200 -18.55 8.09 -7.81
CA THR A 200 -19.00 9.12 -6.89
C THR A 200 -18.54 8.85 -5.47
N ILE A 201 -18.31 9.91 -4.71
CA ILE A 201 -17.94 9.88 -3.31
C ILE A 201 -18.67 10.98 -2.54
N GLN A 202 -19.07 10.68 -1.32
CA GLN A 202 -19.71 11.65 -0.45
C GLN A 202 -18.66 12.38 0.39
N TYR A 203 -18.93 13.63 0.69
CA TYR A 203 -18.19 14.41 1.67
C TYR A 203 -19.14 15.29 2.47
N TYR A 204 -18.72 15.68 3.64
CA TYR A 204 -19.46 16.57 4.53
C TYR A 204 -18.71 17.88 4.63
N ASP A 205 -19.41 19.00 4.38
CA ASP A 205 -18.81 20.32 4.54
C ASP A 205 -18.60 20.67 6.03
N ARG A 206 -18.06 21.86 6.27
CA ARG A 206 -17.79 22.36 7.62
C ARG A 206 -19.03 22.33 8.53
N ASP A 207 -20.20 22.53 7.96
CA ASP A 207 -21.47 22.59 8.69
C ASP A 207 -22.13 21.20 8.82
N GLY A 208 -21.51 20.16 8.31
CA GLY A 208 -21.99 18.78 8.35
C GLY A 208 -23.02 18.46 7.28
N VAL A 209 -23.16 19.31 6.26
CA VAL A 209 -24.06 19.04 5.13
C VAL A 209 -23.37 18.07 4.16
N MET A 210 -24.09 17.03 3.80
CA MET A 210 -23.59 16.01 2.86
C MET A 210 -23.69 16.49 1.42
N HIS A 211 -22.59 16.31 0.70
CA HIS A 211 -22.46 16.57 -0.72
C HIS A 211 -21.93 15.32 -1.43
N THR A 212 -22.09 15.28 -2.75
CA THR A 212 -21.53 14.22 -3.59
C THR A 212 -20.64 14.85 -4.65
N ALA A 213 -19.45 14.29 -4.84
CA ALA A 213 -18.51 14.67 -5.89
C ALA A 213 -18.18 13.43 -6.74
N THR A 214 -17.67 13.67 -7.95
CA THR A 214 -17.26 12.61 -8.88
C THR A 214 -15.74 12.64 -9.01
N LEU A 215 -15.12 11.49 -8.80
CA LEU A 215 -13.70 11.26 -9.03
C LEU A 215 -13.52 10.73 -10.45
N ASN A 216 -13.35 11.63 -11.43
CA ASN A 216 -13.45 11.34 -12.86
C ASN A 216 -12.61 10.12 -13.33
N GLU A 217 -11.41 9.96 -12.78
CA GLU A 217 -10.50 8.86 -13.14
C GLU A 217 -10.52 7.71 -12.13
N GLY A 218 -11.35 7.83 -11.09
CA GLY A 218 -11.34 6.88 -9.98
C GLY A 218 -10.09 7.02 -9.10
N PHE A 219 -9.93 6.10 -8.15
CA PHE A 219 -8.70 6.03 -7.35
C PHE A 219 -7.55 5.47 -8.17
N ASP A 220 -6.40 6.13 -8.14
CA ASP A 220 -5.19 5.73 -8.81
C ASP A 220 -3.99 5.73 -7.84
N ILE A 221 -3.03 4.84 -8.08
CA ILE A 221 -1.84 4.71 -7.24
C ILE A 221 -0.94 5.95 -7.29
N SER A 222 -1.03 6.74 -8.35
CA SER A 222 -0.30 8.00 -8.49
C SER A 222 -0.76 9.09 -7.50
N MET A 223 -1.90 8.89 -6.84
CA MET A 223 -2.35 9.79 -5.77
C MET A 223 -1.48 9.70 -4.52
N PHE A 224 -0.71 8.62 -4.36
CA PHE A 224 0.14 8.39 -3.21
C PHE A 224 1.59 8.74 -3.50
N THR A 225 2.34 8.99 -2.44
CA THR A 225 3.81 8.98 -2.50
C THR A 225 4.37 7.60 -2.16
N PRO A 226 5.60 7.27 -2.59
CA PRO A 226 6.27 6.04 -2.17
C PRO A 226 6.38 5.90 -0.65
N ASP A 227 6.60 6.98 0.08
CA ASP A 227 6.69 6.95 1.53
C ASP A 227 5.36 6.59 2.20
N GLU A 228 4.23 7.07 1.68
CA GLU A 228 2.89 6.67 2.14
C GLU A 228 2.61 5.19 1.89
N LEU A 229 3.10 4.65 0.78
CA LEU A 229 2.89 3.24 0.39
C LEU A 229 3.81 2.25 1.11
N THR A 230 4.89 2.72 1.74
CA THR A 230 5.89 1.89 2.42
C THR A 230 5.98 2.16 3.91
N GLN A 231 4.98 2.80 4.49
CA GLN A 231 4.96 3.22 5.90
C GLN A 231 5.20 2.08 6.89
N ASP A 232 6.05 2.34 7.89
CA ASP A 232 6.23 1.53 9.10
C ASP A 232 6.49 0.04 8.87
N GLY A 233 7.16 -0.31 7.77
CA GLY A 233 7.43 -1.69 7.42
C GLY A 233 6.20 -2.49 6.93
N ASN A 234 5.04 -1.86 6.83
CA ASN A 234 3.85 -2.39 6.18
C ASN A 234 3.82 -1.96 4.73
N SER A 235 4.56 -2.66 3.87
CA SER A 235 4.53 -2.39 2.45
C SER A 235 3.15 -2.68 1.86
N TYR A 236 2.51 -1.64 1.34
CA TYR A 236 1.31 -1.76 0.51
C TYR A 236 1.66 -2.06 -0.94
N VAL A 237 2.86 -1.63 -1.36
CA VAL A 237 3.51 -2.00 -2.61
C VAL A 237 4.88 -2.60 -2.33
N SER A 238 5.31 -3.49 -3.21
CA SER A 238 6.67 -4.05 -3.22
C SER A 238 7.21 -4.02 -4.63
N TYR A 239 8.42 -3.51 -4.83
CA TYR A 239 8.96 -3.36 -6.17
C TYR A 239 10.48 -3.39 -6.18
N TYR A 240 11.04 -3.91 -7.26
CA TYR A 240 12.43 -3.72 -7.68
C TYR A 240 12.52 -3.83 -9.21
N GLY A 241 13.27 -2.94 -9.82
CA GLY A 241 13.33 -2.76 -11.27
C GLY A 241 12.08 -2.11 -11.87
N TYR A 242 11.15 -1.73 -11.00
CA TYR A 242 9.97 -0.92 -11.27
C TYR A 242 9.90 0.23 -10.27
N ASP A 243 9.16 1.29 -10.59
CA ASP A 243 8.78 2.32 -9.65
C ASP A 243 7.54 1.89 -8.81
N TYR A 244 7.13 2.74 -7.89
CA TYR A 244 5.98 2.47 -7.01
C TYR A 244 4.65 2.36 -7.77
N GLN A 245 4.57 2.87 -8.99
CA GLN A 245 3.38 2.79 -9.86
C GLN A 245 3.40 1.55 -10.77
N GLY A 246 4.52 0.81 -10.82
CA GLY A 246 4.68 -0.38 -11.66
C GLY A 246 5.26 -0.09 -13.03
N ASN A 247 5.86 1.08 -13.28
CA ASN A 247 6.58 1.38 -14.50
C ASN A 247 8.02 0.91 -14.40
N LYS A 248 8.59 0.40 -15.51
CA LYS A 248 9.99 -0.04 -15.54
C LYS A 248 10.94 1.12 -15.33
N ILE A 249 11.84 0.99 -14.37
CA ILE A 249 12.92 1.95 -14.15
C ILE A 249 13.96 1.81 -15.26
N LYS A 250 14.41 2.95 -15.78
CA LYS A 250 15.51 3.03 -16.72
C LYS A 250 16.82 3.17 -15.97
N GLY A 251 17.76 2.26 -16.23
CA GLY A 251 19.06 2.28 -15.57
C GLY A 251 19.07 1.46 -14.27
N GLN A 252 20.08 1.71 -13.46
CA GLN A 252 20.31 1.01 -12.20
C GLN A 252 20.57 2.07 -11.13
N PRO A 253 19.54 2.46 -10.35
CA PRO A 253 19.71 3.41 -9.28
C PRO A 253 20.68 2.86 -8.22
N THR A 254 21.39 3.75 -7.58
CA THR A 254 22.28 3.44 -6.48
C THR A 254 21.54 3.34 -5.16
N PHE A 255 22.20 2.83 -4.13
CA PHE A 255 21.62 2.82 -2.77
C PHE A 255 21.36 4.24 -2.24
N GLU A 256 22.18 5.23 -2.64
CA GLU A 256 22.02 6.62 -2.24
C GLU A 256 20.78 7.26 -2.89
N ASP A 257 20.47 6.92 -4.14
CA ASP A 257 19.32 7.46 -4.87
C ASP A 257 18.00 7.15 -4.15
N PHE A 258 17.92 5.98 -3.49
CA PHE A 258 16.76 5.64 -2.67
C PHE A 258 16.44 6.69 -1.59
N PHE A 259 17.43 7.38 -1.06
CA PHE A 259 17.30 8.36 0.01
C PHE A 259 17.29 9.80 -0.45
N THR A 260 17.75 10.06 -1.68
CA THR A 260 18.02 11.43 -2.14
C THR A 260 17.25 11.84 -3.38
N GLU A 261 16.82 10.89 -4.20
CA GLU A 261 16.09 11.21 -5.42
C GLU A 261 14.66 11.67 -5.08
N VAL A 262 14.29 12.84 -5.62
CA VAL A 262 12.97 13.43 -5.45
C VAL A 262 12.32 13.74 -6.80
N ASP A 263 10.99 13.74 -6.82
CA ASP A 263 10.20 14.16 -7.96
C ASP A 263 10.11 15.71 -8.06
N GLU A 264 9.39 16.21 -9.03
CA GLU A 264 9.17 17.65 -9.24
C GLU A 264 8.41 18.35 -8.10
N ASN A 265 7.70 17.58 -7.27
CA ASN A 265 6.96 18.05 -6.11
C ASN A 265 7.79 17.96 -4.82
N GLY A 266 9.02 17.43 -4.89
CA GLY A 266 9.90 17.26 -3.75
C GLY A 266 9.64 15.99 -2.93
N ASN A 267 8.81 15.06 -3.41
CA ASN A 267 8.59 13.77 -2.76
C ASN A 267 9.69 12.78 -3.15
N TYR A 268 10.15 11.99 -2.20
CA TYR A 268 11.11 10.93 -2.49
C TYR A 268 10.53 9.87 -3.41
N THR A 269 11.27 9.52 -4.47
CA THR A 269 10.82 8.52 -5.46
C THR A 269 11.10 7.09 -5.04
N ARG A 270 12.02 6.87 -4.10
CA ARG A 270 12.42 5.57 -3.55
C ARG A 270 12.75 4.52 -4.62
N PRO A 271 13.61 4.82 -5.58
CA PRO A 271 13.90 3.89 -6.67
C PRO A 271 14.64 2.66 -6.17
N VAL A 272 14.24 1.48 -6.63
CA VAL A 272 14.92 0.21 -6.36
C VAL A 272 15.26 -0.46 -7.68
N GLY A 273 16.54 -0.64 -7.95
CA GLY A 273 17.04 -1.24 -9.17
C GLY A 273 16.64 -2.70 -9.33
N SER A 274 16.73 -3.20 -10.56
CA SER A 274 16.55 -4.61 -10.84
C SER A 274 17.68 -5.46 -10.24
N PHE A 275 17.39 -6.68 -9.85
CA PHE A 275 18.40 -7.63 -9.39
C PHE A 275 19.13 -8.25 -10.58
N GLN A 276 20.46 -7.97 -10.69
CA GLN A 276 21.27 -8.33 -11.86
C GLN A 276 22.48 -9.17 -11.47
N PRO A 277 22.32 -10.43 -11.05
CA PRO A 277 23.44 -11.29 -10.80
C PRO A 277 24.17 -11.63 -12.11
N ILE A 278 25.49 -11.55 -12.08
CA ILE A 278 26.37 -11.93 -13.16
C ILE A 278 27.21 -13.10 -12.68
N TYR A 279 27.26 -14.13 -13.48
CA TYR A 279 28.12 -15.27 -13.28
C TYR A 279 29.05 -15.40 -14.48
N MET A 280 30.35 -15.54 -14.21
CA MET A 280 31.38 -15.76 -15.23
C MET A 280 32.22 -16.94 -14.79
N ALA A 281 32.53 -17.80 -15.75
CA ALA A 281 33.45 -18.91 -15.54
C ALA A 281 34.35 -19.12 -16.74
N GLY A 282 35.55 -19.59 -16.46
CA GLY A 282 36.49 -20.00 -17.49
C GLY A 282 37.12 -21.32 -17.10
N TYR A 283 37.38 -22.17 -18.07
CA TYR A 283 38.04 -23.43 -17.85
C TYR A 283 39.01 -23.79 -18.95
N ILE A 284 39.99 -24.60 -18.57
CA ILE A 284 40.87 -25.30 -19.46
C ILE A 284 41.03 -26.73 -18.97
N GLN A 285 40.94 -27.67 -19.89
CA GLN A 285 41.06 -29.11 -19.61
C GLN A 285 41.97 -29.74 -20.64
N ASP A 286 42.84 -30.65 -20.22
CA ASP A 286 43.63 -31.47 -21.10
C ASP A 286 43.38 -32.93 -20.79
N LYS A 287 43.01 -33.69 -21.79
CA LYS A 287 42.90 -35.14 -21.78
C LYS A 287 44.08 -35.68 -22.58
N PHE A 288 44.98 -36.36 -21.89
CA PHE A 288 46.12 -36.98 -22.55
C PHE A 288 46.27 -38.44 -22.27
N ALA A 289 46.71 -39.20 -23.28
CA ALA A 289 46.94 -40.60 -23.20
C ALA A 289 48.44 -40.94 -23.06
N PHE A 290 48.75 -41.72 -22.03
CA PHE A 290 50.09 -42.25 -21.81
C PHE A 290 50.03 -43.76 -21.70
N LYS A 291 50.46 -44.49 -22.73
CA LYS A 291 50.29 -45.94 -22.90
C LYS A 291 48.82 -46.33 -22.77
N ASP A 292 48.52 -47.16 -21.78
CA ASP A 292 47.12 -47.63 -21.51
C ASP A 292 46.38 -46.76 -20.51
N LEU A 293 46.98 -45.64 -20.08
CA LEU A 293 46.39 -44.71 -19.12
C LEU A 293 45.91 -43.46 -19.81
N ILE A 294 44.69 -42.99 -19.44
CA ILE A 294 44.13 -41.72 -19.87
C ILE A 294 43.97 -40.82 -18.66
N PHE A 295 44.52 -39.63 -18.73
CA PHE A 295 44.44 -38.60 -17.70
C PHE A 295 43.56 -37.47 -18.17
N ASN A 296 42.69 -36.99 -17.31
CA ASN A 296 41.95 -35.76 -17.47
C ASN A 296 42.37 -34.79 -16.37
N VAL A 297 42.94 -33.67 -16.77
CA VAL A 297 43.38 -32.62 -15.83
C VAL A 297 42.81 -31.31 -16.33
N GLY A 298 42.18 -30.56 -15.42
CA GLY A 298 41.57 -29.25 -15.78
C GLY A 298 41.55 -28.30 -14.61
N VAL A 299 41.42 -27.07 -14.93
CA VAL A 299 41.20 -25.97 -13.96
C VAL A 299 40.00 -25.17 -14.44
N ARG A 300 39.14 -24.86 -13.49
CA ARG A 300 38.00 -23.98 -13.68
C ARG A 300 38.05 -22.85 -12.66
N VAL A 301 37.74 -21.67 -13.09
CA VAL A 301 37.60 -20.47 -12.27
C VAL A 301 36.22 -19.90 -12.50
N ASP A 302 35.54 -19.64 -11.41
CA ASP A 302 34.18 -19.11 -11.36
C ASP A 302 34.16 -17.72 -10.67
#